data_ab7cc2218228c178492907bb109f84e9
#
_entry.id   ab7cc2218228c178492907bb109f84e9
#
_cell.length_a   1.000
_cell.length_b   1.000
_cell.length_c   1.000
_cell.angle_alpha   90.00
_cell.angle_beta   90.00
_cell.angle_gamma   90.00
#
_symmetry.space_group_name_H-M   'P 1'
#
loop_
_entity.id
_entity.type
_entity.pdbx_description
1 polymer ?
#
loop_
_entity_poly.entity_id
_entity_poly.type
_entity_poly.pdbx_seq_one_letter_code
_entity_poly.pdbx_strand_id
1 'polypeptide(L)'
;TLLKRHKIGTAIPLLSQGIPFIHAGQEFARTKDGNSNSYNASAELNQLDWKRAEELSSNVNYVRELIKIRKSEDLFWMDSFEEIDKNFEKLIAKDKLIAYRLFDENTNIYIGHNVNEEKEVISGRENGKYLVLARDQKANVKGLEEIEVRDGKIEIEGLSSLVIKKIKDEEKPLVIEVKDINSKKEE
;
A
#
# COMPACT_ATOMS: atom_id res chain seq x y z
N THR A 1 -2.74 -13.68 -15.53
CA THR A 1 -3.71 -13.78 -14.41
C THR A 1 -3.08 -14.39 -13.16
N LEU A 2 -2.41 -15.58 -13.25
CA LEU A 2 -1.84 -16.27 -12.09
C LEU A 2 -0.80 -15.39 -11.33
N LEU A 3 0.16 -14.79 -12.02
CA LEU A 3 1.15 -13.90 -11.39
C LEU A 3 0.53 -12.66 -10.76
N LYS A 4 -0.54 -12.11 -11.33
CA LYS A 4 -1.28 -11.00 -10.73
C LYS A 4 -1.89 -11.40 -9.37
N ARG A 5 -2.55 -12.56 -9.32
CA ARG A 5 -3.11 -13.12 -8.07
C ARG A 5 -2.02 -13.42 -7.05
N HIS A 6 -0.89 -13.96 -7.50
CA HIS A 6 0.28 -14.22 -6.65
C HIS A 6 0.83 -12.94 -6.01
N LYS A 7 0.94 -11.86 -6.78
CA LYS A 7 1.36 -10.55 -6.25
C LYS A 7 0.40 -10.02 -5.17
N ILE A 8 -0.91 -10.14 -5.38
CA ILE A 8 -1.90 -9.75 -4.36
C ILE A 8 -1.73 -10.61 -3.10
N GLY A 9 -1.62 -11.94 -3.25
CA GLY A 9 -1.39 -12.86 -2.13
C GLY A 9 -0.12 -12.55 -1.34
N THR A 10 0.91 -12.01 -2.00
CA THR A 10 2.15 -11.55 -1.34
C THR A 10 2.00 -10.14 -0.73
N ALA A 11 1.21 -9.26 -1.36
CA ALA A 11 0.98 -7.90 -0.86
C ALA A 11 0.15 -7.88 0.43
N ILE A 12 -0.84 -8.77 0.57
CA ILE A 12 -1.72 -8.82 1.74
C ILE A 12 -0.92 -8.94 3.05
N PRO A 13 -0.07 -9.96 3.29
CA PRO A 13 0.68 -10.05 4.54
C PRO A 13 1.69 -8.92 4.73
N LEU A 14 2.26 -8.39 3.65
CA LEU A 14 3.22 -7.28 3.73
C LEU A 14 2.59 -5.96 4.13
N LEU A 15 1.34 -5.74 3.77
CA LEU A 15 0.64 -4.48 4.03
C LEU A 15 -0.33 -4.55 5.22
N SER A 16 -0.57 -5.76 5.77
CA SER A 16 -1.39 -5.96 6.96
C SER A 16 -0.64 -5.63 8.26
N GLN A 17 -1.39 -5.46 9.34
CA GLN A 17 -0.84 -5.35 10.70
C GLN A 17 -0.19 -6.67 11.15
N GLY A 18 0.68 -6.58 12.16
CA GLY A 18 1.40 -7.72 12.72
C GLY A 18 2.71 -8.05 11.99
N ILE A 19 3.31 -9.18 12.31
CA ILE A 19 4.60 -9.61 11.77
C ILE A 19 4.37 -10.34 10.44
N PRO A 20 4.84 -9.82 9.30
CA PRO A 20 4.68 -10.48 8.01
C PRO A 20 5.59 -11.71 7.92
N PHE A 21 5.05 -12.81 7.42
CA PHE A 21 5.81 -14.01 7.11
C PHE A 21 5.75 -14.28 5.61
N ILE A 22 6.91 -14.39 4.98
CA ILE A 22 7.06 -14.67 3.56
C ILE A 22 7.94 -15.91 3.39
N HIS A 23 7.47 -16.88 2.61
CA HIS A 23 8.26 -18.05 2.27
C HIS A 23 9.42 -17.67 1.32
N ALA A 24 10.63 -18.19 1.57
CA ALA A 24 11.79 -17.92 0.72
C ALA A 24 11.52 -18.33 -0.74
N GLY A 25 11.67 -17.37 -1.66
CA GLY A 25 11.37 -17.54 -3.08
C GLY A 25 9.94 -17.15 -3.47
N GLN A 26 9.09 -16.75 -2.54
CA GLN A 26 7.74 -16.26 -2.85
C GLN A 26 7.80 -15.04 -3.77
N GLU A 27 8.79 -14.18 -3.62
CA GLU A 27 8.98 -12.98 -4.43
C GLU A 27 9.23 -13.26 -5.91
N PHE A 28 9.70 -14.46 -6.25
CA PHE A 28 9.83 -14.92 -7.63
C PHE A 28 8.95 -16.15 -7.97
N ALA A 29 7.84 -16.29 -7.23
CA ALA A 29 6.83 -17.34 -7.47
C ALA A 29 7.46 -18.75 -7.51
N ARG A 30 8.30 -19.07 -6.51
CA ARG A 30 8.91 -20.40 -6.35
C ARG A 30 7.85 -21.49 -6.44
N THR A 31 8.17 -22.56 -7.16
CA THR A 31 7.32 -23.75 -7.25
C THR A 31 7.92 -24.92 -6.47
N LYS A 32 7.08 -25.85 -6.11
CA LYS A 32 7.40 -27.17 -5.58
C LYS A 32 6.78 -28.26 -6.45
N ASP A 33 6.45 -27.92 -7.69
CA ASP A 33 5.90 -28.82 -8.72
C ASP A 33 4.70 -29.64 -8.22
N GLY A 34 3.85 -29.01 -7.40
CA GLY A 34 2.67 -29.64 -6.82
C GLY A 34 2.93 -30.51 -5.58
N ASN A 35 4.17 -30.63 -5.10
CA ASN A 35 4.47 -31.35 -3.88
C ASN A 35 4.04 -30.51 -2.66
N SER A 36 2.99 -30.96 -1.96
CA SER A 36 2.43 -30.27 -0.80
C SER A 36 3.25 -30.45 0.50
N ASN A 37 4.17 -31.43 0.52
CA ASN A 37 4.96 -31.76 1.71
C ASN A 37 6.40 -32.10 1.32
N SER A 38 7.18 -31.09 0.96
CA SER A 38 8.52 -31.27 0.38
C SER A 38 9.66 -31.32 1.40
N TYR A 39 9.38 -31.39 2.71
CA TYR A 39 10.40 -31.25 3.75
C TYR A 39 11.55 -32.27 3.63
N ASN A 40 11.26 -33.50 3.16
CA ASN A 40 12.23 -34.57 2.94
C ASN A 40 12.42 -34.92 1.44
N ALA A 41 11.96 -34.06 0.53
CA ALA A 41 12.16 -34.24 -0.89
C ALA A 41 13.61 -33.91 -1.31
N SER A 42 13.91 -34.15 -2.60
CA SER A 42 15.26 -33.95 -3.13
C SER A 42 15.74 -32.49 -3.02
N ALA A 43 17.04 -32.31 -3.09
CA ALA A 43 17.66 -30.97 -3.12
C ALA A 43 17.20 -30.15 -4.33
N GLU A 44 17.01 -30.79 -5.48
CA GLU A 44 16.54 -30.15 -6.71
C GLU A 44 15.15 -29.52 -6.51
N LEU A 45 14.23 -30.20 -5.82
CA LEU A 45 12.92 -29.67 -5.52
C LEU A 45 12.97 -28.55 -4.46
N ASN A 46 13.92 -28.65 -3.53
CA ASN A 46 14.02 -27.76 -2.38
C ASN A 46 14.93 -26.55 -2.58
N GLN A 47 15.78 -26.52 -3.60
CA GLN A 47 16.65 -25.39 -3.91
C GLN A 47 15.87 -24.13 -4.31
N LEU A 48 16.54 -22.99 -4.26
CA LEU A 48 16.06 -21.73 -4.81
C LEU A 48 16.51 -21.60 -6.27
N ASP A 49 15.56 -21.36 -7.16
CA ASP A 49 15.85 -21.15 -8.58
C ASP A 49 16.19 -19.67 -8.83
N TRP A 50 17.46 -19.34 -8.80
CA TRP A 50 17.95 -17.97 -9.01
C TRP A 50 17.74 -17.47 -10.44
N LYS A 51 17.73 -18.37 -11.44
CA LYS A 51 17.41 -18.02 -12.81
C LYS A 51 15.96 -17.55 -12.93
N ARG A 52 15.04 -18.24 -12.25
CA ARG A 52 13.63 -17.80 -12.15
C ARG A 52 13.51 -16.45 -11.46
N ALA A 53 14.35 -16.15 -10.47
CA ALA A 53 14.36 -14.84 -9.81
C ALA A 53 14.79 -13.71 -10.79
N GLU A 54 15.73 -13.98 -11.70
CA GLU A 54 16.12 -13.04 -12.75
C GLU A 54 14.99 -12.86 -13.78
N GLU A 55 14.40 -13.96 -14.26
CA GLU A 55 13.26 -13.95 -15.21
C GLU A 55 12.04 -13.19 -14.65
N LEU A 56 11.79 -13.31 -13.35
CA LEU A 56 10.70 -12.63 -12.63
C LEU A 56 11.17 -11.42 -11.82
N SER A 57 12.22 -10.76 -12.27
CA SER A 57 12.82 -9.58 -11.59
C SER A 57 11.80 -8.48 -11.30
N SER A 58 10.77 -8.31 -12.14
CA SER A 58 9.68 -7.37 -11.89
C SER A 58 8.84 -7.73 -10.65
N ASN A 59 8.66 -9.04 -10.38
CA ASN A 59 7.98 -9.50 -9.16
C ASN A 59 8.86 -9.27 -7.93
N VAL A 60 10.15 -9.59 -8.03
CA VAL A 60 11.14 -9.35 -6.98
C VAL A 60 11.16 -7.85 -6.62
N ASN A 61 11.19 -6.98 -7.64
CA ASN A 61 11.17 -5.53 -7.43
C ASN A 61 9.87 -5.06 -6.78
N TYR A 62 8.72 -5.59 -7.20
CA TYR A 62 7.43 -5.28 -6.58
C TYR A 62 7.44 -5.59 -5.08
N VAL A 63 7.87 -6.79 -4.69
CA VAL A 63 7.94 -7.20 -3.29
C VAL A 63 8.94 -6.35 -2.50
N ARG A 64 10.11 -6.04 -3.10
CA ARG A 64 11.11 -5.15 -2.50
C ARG A 64 10.54 -3.77 -2.18
N GLU A 65 9.80 -3.19 -3.11
CA GLU A 65 9.16 -1.87 -2.91
C GLU A 65 8.04 -1.93 -1.87
N LEU A 66 7.22 -3.00 -1.81
CA LEU A 66 6.24 -3.18 -0.74
C LEU A 66 6.89 -3.26 0.65
N ILE A 67 8.03 -3.94 0.77
CA ILE A 67 8.80 -3.97 2.02
C ILE A 67 9.31 -2.58 2.39
N LYS A 68 9.79 -1.79 1.42
CA LYS A 68 10.20 -0.40 1.67
C LYS A 68 9.03 0.47 2.11
N ILE A 69 7.87 0.35 1.45
CA ILE A 69 6.64 1.07 1.83
C ILE A 69 6.26 0.72 3.27
N ARG A 70 6.23 -0.57 3.62
CA ARG A 70 5.97 -1.00 5.00
C ARG A 70 6.94 -0.37 6.00
N LYS A 71 8.22 -0.31 5.66
CA LYS A 71 9.27 0.22 6.55
C LYS A 71 9.30 1.74 6.65
N SER A 72 8.68 2.45 5.71
CA SER A 72 8.65 3.92 5.70
C SER A 72 7.56 4.53 6.57
N GLU A 73 6.60 3.72 7.05
CA GLU A 73 5.44 4.18 7.78
C GLU A 73 5.19 3.29 9.00
N ASP A 74 5.30 3.86 10.19
CA ASP A 74 5.12 3.14 11.46
C ASP A 74 3.71 2.56 11.59
N LEU A 75 2.71 3.16 10.97
CA LEU A 75 1.33 2.69 10.92
C LEU A 75 1.15 1.26 10.35
N PHE A 76 2.12 0.69 9.64
CA PHE A 76 2.06 -0.69 9.18
C PHE A 76 2.48 -1.72 10.25
N TRP A 77 3.04 -1.28 11.36
CA TRP A 77 3.61 -2.18 12.39
C TRP A 77 3.41 -1.69 13.81
N MET A 78 2.20 -1.19 14.05
CA MET A 78 1.73 -0.83 15.39
C MET A 78 1.89 -2.02 16.35
N ASP A 79 2.34 -1.77 17.56
CA ASP A 79 2.78 -2.80 18.50
C ASP A 79 1.72 -3.20 19.56
N SER A 80 0.61 -2.47 19.62
CA SER A 80 -0.48 -2.75 20.55
C SER A 80 -1.86 -2.79 19.87
N PHE A 81 -2.79 -3.55 20.44
CA PHE A 81 -4.18 -3.57 19.98
C PHE A 81 -4.86 -2.21 20.17
N GLU A 82 -4.52 -1.47 21.21
CA GLU A 82 -5.07 -0.13 21.46
C GLU A 82 -4.66 0.85 20.35
N GLU A 83 -3.41 0.77 19.91
CA GLU A 83 -2.91 1.60 18.81
C GLU A 83 -3.58 1.22 17.48
N ILE A 84 -3.73 -0.09 17.21
CA ILE A 84 -4.43 -0.58 16.03
C ILE A 84 -5.89 -0.13 16.03
N ASP A 85 -6.62 -0.29 17.11
CA ASP A 85 -8.03 0.11 17.22
C ASP A 85 -8.22 1.62 17.00
N LYS A 86 -7.25 2.44 17.42
CA LYS A 86 -7.27 3.89 17.23
C LYS A 86 -6.95 4.32 15.80
N ASN A 87 -6.03 3.63 15.12
CA ASN A 87 -5.40 4.11 13.89
C ASN A 87 -5.71 3.23 12.66
N PHE A 88 -6.60 2.26 12.78
CA PHE A 88 -7.04 1.36 11.72
C PHE A 88 -8.55 1.46 11.49
N GLU A 89 -8.96 1.59 10.25
CA GLU A 89 -10.37 1.56 9.83
C GLU A 89 -10.58 0.51 8.75
N LYS A 90 -11.42 -0.49 9.02
CA LYS A 90 -11.88 -1.42 8.00
C LYS A 90 -12.93 -0.74 7.12
N LEU A 91 -12.67 -0.61 5.83
CA LEU A 91 -13.58 0.03 4.88
C LEU A 91 -14.53 -0.96 4.23
N ILE A 92 -14.00 -2.08 3.74
CA ILE A 92 -14.75 -3.16 3.11
C ILE A 92 -13.98 -4.48 3.24
N ALA A 93 -14.71 -5.57 3.43
CA ALA A 93 -14.21 -6.94 3.34
C ALA A 93 -15.34 -7.81 2.79
N LYS A 94 -15.50 -7.83 1.46
CA LYS A 94 -16.63 -8.48 0.79
C LYS A 94 -16.27 -8.80 -0.66
N ASP A 95 -16.79 -9.92 -1.19
CA ASP A 95 -16.77 -10.27 -2.61
C ASP A 95 -15.38 -10.15 -3.27
N LYS A 96 -14.34 -10.67 -2.60
CA LYS A 96 -12.95 -10.64 -3.08
C LYS A 96 -12.32 -9.23 -3.12
N LEU A 97 -12.93 -8.27 -2.45
CA LEU A 97 -12.40 -6.93 -2.23
C LEU A 97 -12.16 -6.73 -0.73
N ILE A 98 -10.93 -6.35 -0.39
CA ILE A 98 -10.55 -5.96 0.96
C ILE A 98 -9.96 -4.57 0.85
N ALA A 99 -10.46 -3.62 1.65
CA ALA A 99 -9.86 -2.31 1.77
C ALA A 99 -9.94 -1.80 3.21
N TYR A 100 -8.91 -1.09 3.60
CA TYR A 100 -8.77 -0.48 4.92
C TYR A 100 -7.94 0.78 4.84
N ARG A 101 -7.99 1.54 5.91
CA ARG A 101 -7.26 2.78 6.10
C ARG A 101 -6.39 2.68 7.34
N LEU A 102 -5.16 3.16 7.23
CA LEU A 102 -4.26 3.43 8.34
C LEU A 102 -4.10 4.94 8.47
N PHE A 103 -4.23 5.47 9.68
CA PHE A 103 -4.20 6.92 9.86
C PHE A 103 -3.74 7.32 11.26
N ASP A 104 -3.16 8.49 11.34
CA ASP A 104 -2.89 9.25 12.56
C ASP A 104 -3.17 10.74 12.28
N GLU A 105 -2.71 11.63 13.17
CA GLU A 105 -2.86 13.10 13.01
C GLU A 105 -2.12 13.64 11.77
N ASN A 106 -1.12 12.91 11.30
CA ASN A 106 -0.20 13.35 10.26
C ASN A 106 -0.28 12.56 8.98
N THR A 107 -0.80 11.33 9.01
CA THR A 107 -0.70 10.37 7.93
C THR A 107 -2.06 9.75 7.66
N ASN A 108 -2.40 9.60 6.38
CA ASN A 108 -3.61 8.92 5.95
C ASN A 108 -3.29 8.06 4.73
N ILE A 109 -3.37 6.75 4.91
CA ILE A 109 -3.01 5.75 3.89
C ILE A 109 -4.22 4.85 3.64
N TYR A 110 -4.65 4.76 2.39
CA TYR A 110 -5.66 3.80 1.95
C TYR A 110 -4.98 2.61 1.28
N ILE A 111 -5.38 1.41 1.70
CA ILE A 111 -4.90 0.16 1.16
C ILE A 111 -6.10 -0.63 0.64
N GLY A 112 -5.99 -1.16 -0.58
CA GLY A 112 -7.02 -1.99 -1.17
C GLY A 112 -6.44 -3.19 -1.92
N HIS A 113 -7.10 -4.35 -1.81
CA HIS A 113 -6.75 -5.58 -2.52
C HIS A 113 -7.98 -6.06 -3.27
N ASN A 114 -7.97 -5.93 -4.60
CA ASN A 114 -9.04 -6.36 -5.47
C ASN A 114 -8.64 -7.66 -6.19
N VAL A 115 -9.28 -8.77 -5.84
CA VAL A 115 -9.06 -10.09 -6.47
C VAL A 115 -10.06 -10.38 -7.58
N ASN A 116 -11.04 -9.48 -7.81
CA ASN A 116 -11.91 -9.50 -8.98
C ASN A 116 -11.14 -9.13 -10.24
N GLU A 117 -11.63 -9.52 -11.40
CA GLU A 117 -11.04 -9.13 -12.68
C GLU A 117 -11.45 -7.71 -13.10
N GLU A 118 -12.60 -7.27 -12.62
CA GLU A 118 -13.15 -5.94 -12.86
C GLU A 118 -12.61 -4.92 -11.83
N LYS A 119 -12.62 -3.67 -12.24
CA LYS A 119 -12.33 -2.53 -11.37
C LYS A 119 -13.40 -2.40 -10.29
N GLU A 120 -12.97 -2.08 -9.09
CA GLU A 120 -13.84 -1.80 -7.95
C GLU A 120 -13.67 -0.35 -7.46
N VAL A 121 -14.72 0.19 -6.84
CA VAL A 121 -14.72 1.55 -6.31
C VAL A 121 -15.10 1.54 -4.84
N ILE A 122 -14.28 2.14 -4.01
CA ILE A 122 -14.64 2.45 -2.61
C ILE A 122 -15.04 3.91 -2.52
N SER A 123 -16.21 4.18 -1.90
CA SER A 123 -16.82 5.51 -1.81
C SER A 123 -16.80 6.06 -0.38
N GLY A 124 -17.11 7.35 -0.23
CA GLY A 124 -17.19 8.02 1.07
C GLY A 124 -15.81 8.30 1.68
N ARG A 125 -14.80 8.48 0.83
CA ARG A 125 -13.43 8.76 1.26
C ARG A 125 -13.14 10.27 1.22
N GLU A 126 -12.03 10.63 1.81
CA GLU A 126 -11.62 12.02 1.89
C GLU A 126 -11.10 12.53 0.53
N ASN A 127 -11.59 13.68 0.07
CA ASN A 127 -11.09 14.35 -1.13
C ASN A 127 -9.66 14.88 -0.92
N GLY A 128 -8.91 15.05 -1.99
CA GLY A 128 -7.59 15.65 -1.97
C GLY A 128 -6.59 14.97 -2.88
N LYS A 129 -5.33 15.38 -2.77
CA LYS A 129 -4.22 14.80 -3.53
C LYS A 129 -3.61 13.62 -2.78
N TYR A 130 -3.28 12.59 -3.52
CA TYR A 130 -2.68 11.37 -3.00
C TYR A 130 -1.48 10.94 -3.83
N LEU A 131 -0.43 10.50 -3.16
CA LEU A 131 0.70 9.83 -3.76
C LEU A 131 0.38 8.34 -3.90
N VAL A 132 0.42 7.80 -5.10
CA VAL A 132 0.23 6.37 -5.37
C VAL A 132 1.54 5.65 -5.10
N LEU A 133 1.58 4.79 -4.09
CA LEU A 133 2.74 3.99 -3.74
C LEU A 133 2.72 2.60 -4.38
N ALA A 134 1.53 2.02 -4.57
CA ALA A 134 1.35 0.77 -5.30
C ALA A 134 0.04 0.79 -6.11
N ARG A 135 0.10 0.33 -7.35
CA ARG A 135 -1.04 0.20 -8.27
C ARG A 135 -0.66 -0.71 -9.44
N ASP A 136 -1.62 -1.45 -9.97
CA ASP A 136 -1.49 -2.25 -11.20
C ASP A 136 -0.18 -3.03 -11.30
N GLN A 137 0.12 -3.82 -10.27
CA GLN A 137 1.30 -4.70 -10.21
C GLN A 137 2.66 -3.99 -10.10
N LYS A 138 2.65 -2.67 -9.87
CA LYS A 138 3.85 -1.85 -9.63
C LYS A 138 3.82 -1.27 -8.23
N ALA A 139 4.99 -1.04 -7.65
CA ALA A 139 5.15 -0.35 -6.39
C ALA A 139 6.43 0.49 -6.40
N ASN A 140 6.41 1.61 -5.69
CA ASN A 140 7.57 2.47 -5.47
C ASN A 140 7.36 3.28 -4.19
N VAL A 141 8.28 3.17 -3.24
CA VAL A 141 8.21 3.89 -1.97
C VAL A 141 8.27 5.43 -2.14
N LYS A 142 8.86 5.92 -3.23
CA LYS A 142 8.90 7.34 -3.58
C LYS A 142 7.66 7.83 -4.34
N GLY A 143 6.73 6.92 -4.62
CA GLY A 143 5.54 7.17 -5.42
C GLY A 143 5.71 6.79 -6.90
N LEU A 144 4.60 6.38 -7.50
CA LEU A 144 4.46 6.11 -8.92
C LEU A 144 3.91 7.32 -9.67
N GLU A 145 2.93 7.98 -9.07
CA GLU A 145 2.19 9.13 -9.60
C GLU A 145 1.44 9.84 -8.48
N GLU A 146 0.99 11.05 -8.74
CA GLU A 146 0.02 11.76 -7.92
C GLU A 146 -1.37 11.67 -8.55
N ILE A 147 -2.39 11.46 -7.73
CA ILE A 147 -3.80 11.46 -8.16
C ILE A 147 -4.61 12.41 -7.30
N GLU A 148 -5.74 12.88 -7.84
CA GLU A 148 -6.72 13.66 -7.10
C GLU A 148 -7.98 12.81 -6.86
N VAL A 149 -8.30 12.55 -5.60
CA VAL A 149 -9.55 11.91 -5.20
C VAL A 149 -10.63 12.98 -5.16
N ARG A 150 -11.69 12.78 -5.95
CA ARG A 150 -12.87 13.64 -6.03
C ARG A 150 -14.11 12.82 -5.71
N ASP A 151 -15.14 13.48 -5.16
CA ASP A 151 -16.40 12.84 -4.75
C ASP A 151 -16.20 11.64 -3.80
N GLY A 152 -15.09 11.62 -3.08
CA GLY A 152 -14.73 10.56 -2.14
C GLY A 152 -14.59 9.18 -2.77
N LYS A 153 -14.27 9.07 -4.07
CA LYS A 153 -14.16 7.80 -4.79
C LYS A 153 -12.72 7.42 -5.04
N ILE A 154 -12.36 6.21 -4.62
CA ILE A 154 -11.05 5.60 -4.89
C ILE A 154 -11.27 4.35 -5.74
N GLU A 155 -10.66 4.31 -6.91
CA GLU A 155 -10.72 3.20 -7.85
C GLU A 155 -9.56 2.22 -7.60
N ILE A 156 -9.88 0.92 -7.59
CA ILE A 156 -8.92 -0.17 -7.44
C ILE A 156 -9.04 -1.07 -8.66
N GLU A 157 -7.99 -1.12 -9.47
CA GLU A 157 -7.95 -1.93 -10.69
C GLU A 157 -8.16 -3.42 -10.40
N GLY A 158 -8.70 -4.14 -11.37
CA GLY A 158 -8.89 -5.59 -11.28
C GLY A 158 -7.58 -6.35 -11.11
N LEU A 159 -7.58 -7.38 -10.28
CA LEU A 159 -6.39 -8.19 -9.95
C LEU A 159 -5.20 -7.31 -9.49
N SER A 160 -5.45 -6.35 -8.62
CA SER A 160 -4.46 -5.36 -8.18
C SER A 160 -4.52 -5.10 -6.68
N SER A 161 -3.39 -4.66 -6.13
CA SER A 161 -3.33 -4.00 -4.83
C SER A 161 -3.06 -2.51 -5.05
N LEU A 162 -3.78 -1.67 -4.32
CA LEU A 162 -3.62 -0.22 -4.29
C LEU A 162 -3.07 0.21 -2.92
N VAL A 163 -2.09 1.09 -2.93
CA VAL A 163 -1.64 1.85 -1.75
C VAL A 163 -1.52 3.30 -2.15
N ILE A 164 -2.31 4.16 -1.50
CA ILE A 164 -2.22 5.61 -1.70
C ILE A 164 -2.07 6.31 -0.35
N LYS A 165 -1.19 7.30 -0.30
CA LYS A 165 -0.94 8.14 0.88
C LYS A 165 -1.39 9.56 0.59
N LYS A 166 -2.18 10.15 1.48
CA LYS A 166 -2.63 11.54 1.33
C LYS A 166 -1.43 12.48 1.38
N ILE A 167 -1.35 13.39 0.42
CA ILE A 167 -0.39 14.49 0.44
C ILE A 167 -1.00 15.58 1.33
N LYS A 168 -0.24 16.06 2.32
CA LYS A 168 -0.67 17.20 3.14
C LYS A 168 -0.78 18.43 2.25
N ASP A 169 -1.87 19.16 2.38
CA ASP A 169 -1.92 20.50 1.81
C ASP A 169 -0.81 21.32 2.48
N GLU A 170 0.04 21.97 1.68
CA GLU A 170 1.02 22.92 2.22
C GLU A 170 0.25 23.95 3.04
N GLU A 171 0.60 24.12 4.31
CA GLU A 171 0.06 25.21 5.13
C GLU A 171 0.33 26.50 4.35
N LYS A 172 -0.74 27.17 3.90
CA LYS A 172 -0.59 28.51 3.32
C LYS A 172 0.13 29.37 4.36
N PRO A 173 1.26 30.01 4.01
CA PRO A 173 1.93 30.87 4.96
C PRO A 173 0.91 31.89 5.48
N LEU A 174 0.80 32.02 6.79
CA LEU A 174 -0.01 33.03 7.45
C LEU A 174 0.43 34.39 6.89
N VAL A 175 -0.37 34.95 6.00
CA VAL A 175 -0.21 36.36 5.60
C VAL A 175 -0.67 37.19 6.78
N ILE A 176 0.29 37.56 7.63
CA ILE A 176 0.03 38.55 8.67
C ILE A 176 -0.12 39.89 7.96
N GLU A 177 -1.36 40.32 7.72
CA GLU A 177 -1.60 41.72 7.35
C GLU A 177 -1.18 42.59 8.53
N VAL A 178 -0.01 43.19 8.43
CA VAL A 178 0.42 44.26 9.33
C VAL A 178 -0.44 45.46 8.99
N LYS A 179 -1.49 45.69 9.75
CA LYS A 179 -2.22 46.96 9.71
C LYS A 179 -1.27 48.05 10.21
N ASP A 180 -0.88 48.92 9.30
CA ASP A 180 -0.15 50.15 9.64
C ASP A 180 -0.96 50.99 10.64
N ILE A 181 -0.49 51.04 11.91
CA ILE A 181 -1.07 51.83 12.98
C ILE A 181 -0.50 53.28 13.00
N ASN A 182 -0.03 53.78 11.89
CA ASN A 182 0.50 55.11 11.79
C ASN A 182 -0.29 56.01 10.83
N SER A 183 -1.56 56.28 11.15
CA SER A 183 -2.26 57.40 10.53
C SER A 183 -3.19 58.07 11.53
N LYS A 184 -2.63 58.69 12.59
CA LYS A 184 -3.26 59.74 13.36
C LYS A 184 -2.18 60.48 14.19
N LYS A 185 -1.54 61.44 13.57
CA LYS A 185 -1.00 62.64 14.22
C LYS A 185 -0.80 63.68 13.13
N GLU A 186 -1.78 64.59 13.06
CA GLU A 186 -1.64 65.99 12.67
C GLU A 186 -3.05 66.57 12.61
N GLU A 187 -3.43 67.18 13.70
CA GLU A 187 -4.11 68.46 13.83
C GLU A 187 -4.23 68.83 15.34
#